data_7785c96f5377ed471bdb8aa8e4d59987
#
_entry.id   7785c96f5377ed471bdb8aa8e4d59987
#
_cell.length_a   1.000
_cell.length_b   1.000
_cell.length_c   1.000
_cell.angle_alpha   90.00
_cell.angle_beta   90.00
_cell.angle_gamma   90.00
#
_symmetry.space_group_name_H-M   'P 1'
#
loop_
_entity.id
_entity.type
_entity.pdbx_description
1 polymer ?
#
loop_
_entity_poly.entity_id
_entity_poly.type
_entity_poly.pdbx_seq_one_letter_code
_entity_poly.pdbx_strand_id
1 'polypeptide(L)'
;MELLEYQLSKGVRAFSTLRTSEELGKGAYASFMASPYLGFNITPYCGDAPEHVEKCRLLLAEELGIPEDRIVLPTQTHTNNIAIVDESYWTLDIRERAERLQNIDALITQQRGVCIGVSTADCVPILFYDEKHQCIAAVHA
;
A
#
# COMPACT_ATOMS: atom_id res chain seq x y z
N MET A 1 -12.97 -5.51 6.62
CA MET A 1 -11.67 -5.01 7.13
C MET A 1 -11.85 -3.58 7.65
N GLU A 2 -11.22 -3.22 8.75
CA GLU A 2 -11.30 -1.86 9.29
C GLU A 2 -10.14 -1.01 8.74
N LEU A 3 -10.48 0.16 8.17
CA LEU A 3 -9.52 1.15 7.66
C LEU A 3 -9.68 2.45 8.48
N LEU A 4 -8.57 3.09 8.80
CA LEU A 4 -8.58 4.44 9.33
C LEU A 4 -8.67 5.43 8.15
N GLU A 5 -9.87 5.90 7.87
CA GLU A 5 -10.15 6.79 6.73
C GLU A 5 -9.83 8.26 7.04
N TYR A 6 -9.27 8.93 6.04
CA TYR A 6 -8.98 10.38 6.07
C TYR A 6 -9.82 11.09 5.01
N GLN A 7 -10.43 12.20 5.36
CA GLN A 7 -11.19 13.02 4.40
C GLN A 7 -10.27 14.04 3.73
N LEU A 8 -9.91 13.81 2.48
CA LEU A 8 -9.15 14.76 1.65
C LEU A 8 -10.08 15.52 0.70
N SER A 9 -10.82 14.83 -0.16
CA SER A 9 -11.75 15.42 -1.14
C SER A 9 -12.73 14.37 -1.65
N LYS A 10 -13.75 14.81 -2.40
CA LYS A 10 -14.66 13.91 -3.10
C LYS A 10 -13.93 13.19 -4.24
N GLY A 11 -14.14 11.89 -4.37
CA GLY A 11 -13.58 11.09 -5.47
C GLY A 11 -12.18 10.52 -5.21
N VAL A 12 -11.61 10.74 -4.02
CA VAL A 12 -10.39 10.10 -3.54
C VAL A 12 -10.66 9.44 -2.19
N ARG A 13 -10.17 8.20 -2.01
CA ARG A 13 -10.07 7.54 -0.70
C ARG A 13 -8.65 7.68 -0.19
N ALA A 14 -8.49 8.10 1.06
CA ALA A 14 -7.22 8.14 1.76
C ALA A 14 -7.38 7.44 3.10
N PHE A 15 -6.50 6.50 3.42
CA PHE A 15 -6.64 5.66 4.59
C PHE A 15 -5.30 5.09 5.06
N SER A 16 -5.29 4.62 6.31
CA SER A 16 -4.26 3.69 6.81
C SER A 16 -4.90 2.33 7.09
N THR A 17 -4.19 1.28 6.75
CA THR A 17 -4.52 -0.07 7.22
C THR A 17 -4.12 -0.20 8.69
N LEU A 18 -4.96 -0.85 9.49
CA LEU A 18 -4.61 -1.17 10.86
C LEU A 18 -3.92 -2.54 10.90
N ARG A 19 -3.02 -2.70 11.84
CA ARG A 19 -2.29 -3.97 12.05
C ARG A 19 -3.20 -5.11 12.52
N THR A 20 -4.32 -4.77 13.16
CA THR A 20 -5.31 -5.74 13.63
C THR A 20 -6.52 -5.71 12.73
N SER A 21 -6.97 -6.87 12.24
CA SER A 21 -8.26 -7.01 11.59
C SER A 21 -9.01 -8.20 12.18
N GLU A 22 -10.33 -8.08 12.32
CA GLU A 22 -11.18 -9.17 12.83
C GLU A 22 -11.16 -10.39 11.89
N GLU A 23 -10.96 -10.18 10.59
CA GLU A 23 -10.89 -11.24 9.57
C GLU A 23 -9.61 -12.10 9.68
N LEU A 24 -8.56 -11.59 10.31
CA LEU A 24 -7.36 -12.37 10.61
C LEU A 24 -7.53 -13.25 11.86
N GLY A 25 -8.66 -13.08 12.57
CA GLY A 25 -9.09 -13.89 13.70
C GLY A 25 -8.59 -13.38 15.04
N LYS A 26 -9.41 -13.59 16.10
CA LYS A 26 -9.09 -13.18 17.48
C LYS A 26 -7.84 -13.85 18.05
N GLY A 27 -7.38 -14.95 17.44
CA GLY A 27 -6.10 -15.60 17.72
C GLY A 27 -4.88 -14.79 17.28
N ALA A 28 -5.05 -13.85 16.33
CA ALA A 28 -3.95 -13.04 15.81
C ALA A 28 -3.35 -12.11 16.86
N TYR A 29 -4.15 -11.60 17.82
CA TYR A 29 -3.62 -10.73 18.87
C TYR A 29 -2.75 -11.48 19.90
N ALA A 30 -3.15 -12.69 20.26
CA ALA A 30 -2.34 -13.53 21.17
C ALA A 30 -1.07 -14.04 20.47
N SER A 31 -1.14 -14.34 19.19
CA SER A 31 0.00 -14.74 18.35
C SER A 31 0.88 -13.57 17.92
N PHE A 32 0.39 -12.31 17.92
CA PHE A 32 1.17 -11.10 17.71
C PHE A 32 2.34 -10.96 18.70
N MET A 33 2.15 -11.41 19.93
CA MET A 33 3.23 -11.47 20.95
C MET A 33 4.29 -12.54 20.62
N ALA A 34 3.98 -13.47 19.70
CA ALA A 34 4.88 -14.54 19.28
C ALA A 34 5.59 -14.25 17.94
N SER A 35 5.03 -13.37 17.08
CA SER A 35 5.66 -12.95 15.83
C SER A 35 5.25 -11.54 15.43
N PRO A 36 6.20 -10.66 15.02
CA PRO A 36 5.89 -9.32 14.56
C PRO A 36 5.07 -9.28 13.25
N TYR A 37 4.95 -10.41 12.56
CA TYR A 37 4.28 -10.52 11.25
C TYR A 37 2.86 -11.07 11.29
N LEU A 38 2.29 -11.31 12.48
CA LEU A 38 0.96 -11.92 12.61
C LEU A 38 -0.22 -10.92 12.47
N GLY A 39 0.07 -9.64 12.23
CA GLY A 39 -0.93 -8.63 11.93
C GLY A 39 -1.15 -8.44 10.45
N PHE A 40 -2.09 -7.57 10.09
CA PHE A 40 -2.32 -7.20 8.70
C PHE A 40 -1.06 -6.55 8.10
N ASN A 41 -0.56 -7.13 7.01
CA ASN A 41 0.65 -6.70 6.35
C ASN A 41 0.55 -6.93 4.84
N ILE A 42 0.73 -5.87 4.07
CA ILE A 42 0.75 -5.92 2.59
C ILE A 42 2.13 -5.64 1.99
N THR A 43 3.17 -5.57 2.84
CA THR A 43 4.54 -5.23 2.46
C THR A 43 5.34 -6.50 2.17
N PRO A 44 5.75 -6.75 0.92
CA PRO A 44 6.33 -8.04 0.53
C PRO A 44 7.80 -8.20 0.92
N TYR A 45 8.49 -7.14 1.36
CA TYR A 45 9.94 -7.15 1.60
C TYR A 45 10.32 -7.02 3.08
N CYS A 46 9.36 -7.13 4.01
CA CYS A 46 9.62 -6.98 5.44
C CYS A 46 10.00 -8.31 6.15
N GLY A 47 10.04 -9.43 5.43
CA GLY A 47 10.38 -10.75 5.97
C GLY A 47 9.19 -11.60 6.43
N ASP A 48 7.97 -11.18 6.12
CA ASP A 48 6.74 -11.95 6.33
C ASP A 48 6.59 -13.09 5.30
N ALA A 49 5.77 -14.08 5.62
CA ALA A 49 5.45 -15.16 4.70
C ALA A 49 4.70 -14.63 3.46
N PRO A 50 5.14 -14.96 2.24
CA PRO A 50 4.50 -14.47 1.01
C PRO A 50 3.00 -14.75 0.95
N GLU A 51 2.56 -15.92 1.39
CA GLU A 51 1.15 -16.33 1.39
C GLU A 51 0.31 -15.49 2.36
N HIS A 52 0.91 -15.03 3.47
CA HIS A 52 0.25 -14.13 4.42
C HIS A 52 0.09 -12.74 3.81
N VAL A 53 1.14 -12.20 3.20
CA VAL A 53 1.10 -10.90 2.50
C VAL A 53 0.08 -10.92 1.38
N GLU A 54 0.06 -11.97 0.54
CA GLU A 54 -0.92 -12.14 -0.53
C GLU A 54 -2.36 -12.14 0.00
N LYS A 55 -2.63 -12.90 1.07
CA LYS A 55 -3.94 -12.92 1.72
C LYS A 55 -4.37 -11.53 2.19
N CYS A 56 -3.47 -10.79 2.82
CA CYS A 56 -3.74 -9.42 3.28
C CYS A 56 -4.01 -8.47 2.10
N ARG A 57 -3.28 -8.60 1.00
CA ARG A 57 -3.48 -7.81 -0.22
C ARG A 57 -4.83 -8.11 -0.88
N LEU A 58 -5.24 -9.37 -0.94
CA LEU A 58 -6.55 -9.76 -1.46
C LEU A 58 -7.69 -9.20 -0.61
N LEU A 59 -7.58 -9.23 0.72
CA LEU A 59 -8.57 -8.61 1.63
C LEU A 59 -8.68 -7.10 1.40
N LEU A 60 -7.57 -6.41 1.19
CA LEU A 60 -7.58 -4.98 0.87
C LEU A 60 -8.19 -4.71 -0.50
N ALA A 61 -7.87 -5.52 -1.51
CA ALA A 61 -8.42 -5.41 -2.84
C ALA A 61 -9.95 -5.56 -2.86
N GLU A 62 -10.48 -6.53 -2.10
CA GLU A 62 -11.92 -6.74 -1.89
C GLU A 62 -12.55 -5.52 -1.22
N GLU A 63 -11.98 -5.01 -0.14
CA GLU A 63 -12.46 -3.81 0.57
C GLU A 63 -12.50 -2.57 -0.34
N LEU A 64 -11.51 -2.42 -1.21
CA LEU A 64 -11.41 -1.29 -2.13
C LEU A 64 -12.25 -1.48 -3.40
N GLY A 65 -12.67 -2.70 -3.71
CA GLY A 65 -13.37 -3.04 -4.95
C GLY A 65 -12.51 -2.89 -6.21
N ILE A 66 -11.20 -3.15 -6.10
CA ILE A 66 -10.23 -3.08 -7.20
C ILE A 66 -9.47 -4.41 -7.33
N PRO A 67 -8.89 -4.73 -8.50
CA PRO A 67 -7.99 -5.87 -8.64
C PRO A 67 -6.76 -5.72 -7.73
N GLU A 68 -6.25 -6.86 -7.22
CA GLU A 68 -5.09 -6.87 -6.31
C GLU A 68 -3.83 -6.24 -6.94
N ASP A 69 -3.61 -6.47 -8.24
CA ASP A 69 -2.49 -5.92 -8.99
C ASP A 69 -2.56 -4.39 -9.17
N ARG A 70 -3.68 -3.76 -8.81
CA ARG A 70 -3.87 -2.30 -8.76
C ARG A 70 -3.47 -1.69 -7.41
N ILE A 71 -3.01 -2.48 -6.45
CA ILE A 71 -2.42 -2.01 -5.20
C ILE A 71 -0.90 -1.95 -5.38
N VAL A 72 -0.33 -0.76 -5.42
CA VAL A 72 1.08 -0.51 -5.71
C VAL A 72 1.80 0.02 -4.47
N LEU A 73 2.84 -0.68 -4.05
CA LEU A 73 3.74 -0.30 -2.95
C LEU A 73 5.18 -0.32 -3.45
N PRO A 74 6.00 0.68 -3.12
CA PRO A 74 7.41 0.70 -3.48
C PRO A 74 8.25 -0.11 -2.50
N THR A 75 9.45 -0.51 -2.91
CA THR A 75 10.49 -1.01 -2.00
C THR A 75 11.27 0.19 -1.46
N GLN A 76 10.87 0.64 -0.29
CA GLN A 76 11.38 1.84 0.37
C GLN A 76 12.76 1.60 0.98
N THR A 77 13.66 2.55 0.81
CA THR A 77 15.05 2.50 1.31
C THR A 77 15.53 3.86 1.84
N HIS A 78 14.59 4.73 2.23
CA HIS A 78 14.85 6.06 2.78
C HIS A 78 15.61 6.97 1.79
N THR A 79 15.11 7.05 0.57
CA THR A 79 15.63 7.90 -0.49
C THR A 79 14.69 9.07 -0.76
N ASN A 80 15.05 9.90 -1.73
CA ASN A 80 14.17 10.94 -2.30
C ASN A 80 13.65 10.56 -3.70
N ASN A 81 13.72 9.29 -4.06
CA ASN A 81 13.30 8.81 -5.36
C ASN A 81 11.78 8.68 -5.43
N ILE A 82 11.24 9.07 -6.57
CA ILE A 82 9.80 9.07 -6.86
C ILE A 82 9.52 8.22 -8.09
N ALA A 83 8.50 7.38 -8.05
CA ALA A 83 8.02 6.68 -9.24
C ALA A 83 6.61 7.15 -9.61
N ILE A 84 6.36 7.26 -10.91
CA ILE A 84 5.05 7.59 -11.48
C ILE A 84 4.40 6.29 -11.94
N VAL A 85 3.18 6.04 -11.45
CA VAL A 85 2.35 4.91 -11.83
C VAL A 85 1.34 5.41 -12.86
N ASP A 86 1.72 5.37 -14.12
CA ASP A 86 0.95 5.81 -15.29
C ASP A 86 0.60 4.64 -16.22
N GLU A 87 0.09 4.94 -17.41
CA GLU A 87 -0.24 3.90 -18.40
C GLU A 87 0.98 3.06 -18.79
N SER A 88 2.18 3.65 -18.87
CA SER A 88 3.39 2.94 -19.24
C SER A 88 3.78 1.89 -18.18
N TYR A 89 3.48 2.16 -16.90
CA TYR A 89 3.70 1.20 -15.82
C TYR A 89 2.90 -0.10 -16.03
N TRP A 90 1.68 0.00 -16.54
CA TRP A 90 0.81 -1.16 -16.76
C TRP A 90 1.19 -1.99 -17.99
N THR A 91 2.00 -1.46 -18.89
CA THR A 91 2.54 -2.21 -20.03
C THR A 91 3.73 -3.10 -19.67
N LEU A 92 4.35 -2.84 -18.51
CA LEU A 92 5.47 -3.60 -17.99
C LEU A 92 5.02 -4.99 -17.47
N ASP A 93 5.89 -5.98 -17.57
CA ASP A 93 5.68 -7.27 -16.92
C ASP A 93 5.88 -7.16 -15.38
N ILE A 94 5.59 -8.24 -14.65
CA ILE A 94 5.65 -8.27 -13.18
C ILE A 94 7.07 -7.96 -12.68
N ARG A 95 8.11 -8.46 -13.36
CA ARG A 95 9.49 -8.26 -12.98
C ARG A 95 9.92 -6.82 -13.21
N GLU A 96 9.60 -6.27 -14.37
CA GLU A 96 9.88 -4.88 -14.73
C GLU A 96 9.19 -3.90 -13.78
N ARG A 97 7.92 -4.17 -13.40
CA ARG A 97 7.21 -3.38 -12.40
C ARG A 97 7.93 -3.43 -11.04
N ALA A 98 8.36 -4.61 -10.61
CA ALA A 98 9.10 -4.77 -9.35
C ALA A 98 10.44 -4.02 -9.39
N GLU A 99 11.18 -4.07 -10.50
CA GLU A 99 12.42 -3.32 -10.70
C GLU A 99 12.20 -1.80 -10.65
N ARG A 100 11.14 -1.31 -11.28
CA ARG A 100 10.78 0.13 -11.30
C ARG A 100 10.44 0.68 -9.92
N LEU A 101 10.02 -0.17 -9.00
CA LEU A 101 9.64 0.19 -7.63
C LEU A 101 10.78 0.03 -6.61
N GLN A 102 11.99 -0.39 -7.04
CA GLN A 102 13.12 -0.52 -6.13
C GLN A 102 13.71 0.85 -5.76
N ASN A 103 14.06 1.01 -4.49
CA ASN A 103 14.64 2.25 -3.95
C ASN A 103 13.76 3.49 -4.21
N ILE A 104 12.47 3.33 -4.08
CA ILE A 104 11.46 4.38 -4.26
C ILE A 104 10.80 4.65 -2.91
N ASP A 105 10.70 5.90 -2.53
CA ASP A 105 10.07 6.33 -1.27
C ASP A 105 8.85 7.24 -1.50
N ALA A 106 8.47 7.47 -2.75
CA ALA A 106 7.22 8.15 -3.08
C ALA A 106 6.61 7.63 -4.38
N LEU A 107 5.29 7.54 -4.41
CA LEU A 107 4.50 7.19 -5.59
C LEU A 107 3.55 8.31 -5.95
N ILE A 108 3.37 8.52 -7.25
CA ILE A 108 2.42 9.49 -7.82
C ILE A 108 1.59 8.79 -8.88
N THR A 109 0.28 9.08 -8.94
CA THR A 109 -0.58 8.61 -10.03
C THR A 109 -1.75 9.55 -10.31
N GLN A 110 -2.17 9.61 -11.58
CA GLN A 110 -3.43 10.18 -12.03
C GLN A 110 -4.43 9.09 -12.47
N GLN A 111 -4.04 7.83 -12.36
CA GLN A 111 -4.86 6.70 -12.79
C GLN A 111 -5.98 6.44 -11.79
N ARG A 112 -7.22 6.24 -12.31
CA ARG A 112 -8.35 5.83 -11.50
C ARG A 112 -8.35 4.32 -11.27
N GLY A 113 -8.94 3.88 -10.15
CA GLY A 113 -8.98 2.47 -9.79
C GLY A 113 -7.60 1.90 -9.42
N VAL A 114 -6.69 2.76 -8.97
CA VAL A 114 -5.35 2.42 -8.48
C VAL A 114 -5.23 2.88 -7.03
N CYS A 115 -4.72 2.03 -6.18
CA CYS A 115 -4.30 2.34 -4.82
C CYS A 115 -2.77 2.40 -4.77
N ILE A 116 -2.22 3.56 -4.47
CA ILE A 116 -0.78 3.71 -4.17
C ILE A 116 -0.60 3.91 -2.68
N GLY A 117 0.47 3.37 -2.12
CA GLY A 117 0.72 3.46 -0.69
C GLY A 117 2.19 3.39 -0.34
N VAL A 118 2.50 3.69 0.91
CA VAL A 118 3.80 3.48 1.54
C VAL A 118 3.62 2.72 2.85
N SER A 119 4.62 1.96 3.24
CA SER A 119 4.65 1.23 4.51
C SER A 119 5.42 2.03 5.55
N THR A 120 4.91 2.07 6.78
CA THR A 120 5.58 2.77 7.87
C THR A 120 5.57 1.92 9.15
N ALA A 121 6.60 2.07 9.96
CA ALA A 121 6.65 1.62 11.34
C ALA A 121 6.71 2.84 12.26
N ASP A 122 7.77 3.62 12.17
CA ASP A 122 8.06 4.82 12.95
C ASP A 122 8.29 6.08 12.08
N CYS A 123 8.44 5.91 10.77
CA CYS A 123 8.50 7.01 9.80
C CYS A 123 7.12 7.64 9.56
N VAL A 124 7.10 8.85 8.98
CA VAL A 124 5.87 9.60 8.73
C VAL A 124 5.36 9.38 7.31
N PRO A 125 4.16 8.81 7.11
CA PRO A 125 3.53 8.78 5.79
C PRO A 125 2.88 10.13 5.50
N ILE A 126 3.03 10.64 4.28
CA ILE A 126 2.38 11.86 3.84
C ILE A 126 1.54 11.53 2.60
N LEU A 127 0.24 11.84 2.65
CA LEU A 127 -0.67 11.67 1.53
C LEU A 127 -1.03 13.02 0.93
N PHE A 128 -0.96 13.14 -0.39
CA PHE A 128 -1.31 14.33 -1.14
C PHE A 128 -2.43 14.06 -2.14
N TYR A 129 -3.27 15.06 -2.33
CA TYR A 129 -4.22 15.11 -3.42
C TYR A 129 -4.21 16.49 -4.08
N ASP A 130 -3.97 16.52 -5.38
CA ASP A 130 -4.11 17.70 -6.22
C ASP A 130 -5.44 17.58 -7.00
N GLU A 131 -6.44 18.33 -6.54
CA GLU A 131 -7.77 18.33 -7.13
C GLU A 131 -7.79 18.89 -8.56
N LYS A 132 -6.94 19.87 -8.85
CA LYS A 132 -6.86 20.49 -10.18
C LYS A 132 -6.33 19.51 -11.23
N HIS A 133 -5.30 18.74 -10.88
CA HIS A 133 -4.69 17.78 -11.80
C HIS A 133 -5.20 16.34 -11.58
N GLN A 134 -6.13 16.14 -10.64
CA GLN A 134 -6.69 14.82 -10.29
C GLN A 134 -5.56 13.80 -10.01
N CYS A 135 -4.58 14.23 -9.24
CA CYS A 135 -3.36 13.49 -8.94
C CYS A 135 -3.27 13.17 -7.45
N ILE A 136 -2.87 11.96 -7.12
CA ILE A 136 -2.58 11.54 -5.74
C ILE A 136 -1.11 11.18 -5.59
N ALA A 137 -0.57 11.37 -4.39
CA ALA A 137 0.75 10.90 -4.03
C ALA A 137 0.78 10.30 -2.62
N ALA A 138 1.62 9.29 -2.43
CA ALA A 138 1.95 8.70 -1.15
C ALA A 138 3.47 8.78 -0.95
N VAL A 139 3.91 9.38 0.14
CA VAL A 139 5.33 9.67 0.42
C VAL A 139 5.71 9.07 1.77
N HIS A 140 6.85 8.40 1.81
CA HIS A 140 7.53 7.94 3.00
C HIS A 140 8.59 8.98 3.41
N ALA A 141 8.44 9.60 4.59
CA ALA A 141 9.32 10.68 5.07
C ALA A 141 9.90 10.39 6.47
#